data_0d4a5f61363655a362b0c5d29d10a2e9
#
_entry.id   0d4a5f61363655a362b0c5d29d10a2e9
#
_cell.length_a   1.000
_cell.length_b   1.000
_cell.length_c   1.000
_cell.angle_alpha   90.00
_cell.angle_beta   90.00
_cell.angle_gamma   90.00
#
_symmetry.space_group_name_H-M   'P 1'
#
loop_
_entity.id
_entity.type
_entity.pdbx_description
1 polymer ?
#
loop_
_entity_poly.entity_id
_entity_poly.type
_entity_poly.pdbx_seq_one_letter_code
_entity_poly.pdbx_strand_id
1 'polypeptide(L)'
;MDFRMQDRMELKALVDFYATESDKNNQDCYVEIFRPDIKLNVYFGGKLGMTANDVQDMIRQYKAFGAAKVSFHMNGQQNVDFIDETHATGTCYALATLVTEQDGRSATEGDACTEGLKKDVLTTHAVRYYDKYVKIDGRWWISEREQYFEWSTNQVLG
;
A
#
# COMPACT_ATOMS: atom_id res chain seq x y z
N MET A 1 -3.10 -4.08 30.73
CA MET A 1 -2.96 -3.43 29.42
C MET A 1 -1.50 -3.04 29.24
N ASP A 2 -0.82 -3.68 28.33
CA ASP A 2 0.57 -3.30 28.02
C ASP A 2 0.54 -2.04 27.16
N PHE A 3 0.99 -0.93 27.69
CA PHE A 3 0.92 0.34 26.99
C PHE A 3 2.06 0.55 25.99
N ARG A 4 3.19 -0.14 26.12
CA ARG A 4 4.35 -0.09 25.19
C ARG A 4 4.26 1.06 24.17
N MET A 5 4.02 2.26 24.67
CA MET A 5 3.62 3.42 23.86
C MET A 5 4.68 3.76 22.81
N GLN A 6 5.95 3.69 23.19
CA GLN A 6 7.03 3.97 22.25
C GLN A 6 7.06 2.96 21.11
N ASP A 7 6.96 1.66 21.41
CA ASP A 7 6.91 0.61 20.38
C ASP A 7 5.72 0.83 19.45
N ARG A 8 4.54 1.17 20.00
CA ARG A 8 3.36 1.46 19.18
C ARG A 8 3.55 2.66 18.26
N MET A 9 4.22 3.71 18.73
CA MET A 9 4.53 4.88 17.90
C MET A 9 5.53 4.53 16.80
N GLU A 10 6.55 3.73 17.09
CA GLU A 10 7.51 3.27 16.08
C GLU A 10 6.83 2.39 15.02
N LEU A 11 5.97 1.46 15.41
CA LEU A 11 5.22 0.62 14.48
C LEU A 11 4.25 1.43 13.63
N LYS A 12 3.60 2.45 14.20
CA LYS A 12 2.77 3.37 13.43
C LYS A 12 3.60 4.17 12.42
N ALA A 13 4.78 4.62 12.81
CA ALA A 13 5.69 5.34 11.92
C ALA A 13 6.12 4.53 10.69
N LEU A 14 6.27 3.20 10.81
CA LEU A 14 6.60 2.34 9.67
C LEU A 14 5.51 2.36 8.59
N VAL A 15 4.25 2.22 8.99
CA VAL A 15 3.13 2.21 8.03
C VAL A 15 2.85 3.60 7.45
N ASP A 16 3.07 4.67 8.22
CA ASP A 16 2.92 6.04 7.75
C ASP A 16 4.06 6.43 6.79
N PHE A 17 5.28 5.99 7.07
CA PHE A 17 6.42 6.16 6.17
C PHE A 17 6.15 5.47 4.82
N TYR A 18 5.67 4.21 4.85
CA TYR A 18 5.29 3.50 3.64
C TYR A 18 4.28 4.29 2.80
N ALA A 19 3.22 4.79 3.42
CA ALA A 19 2.19 5.57 2.75
C ALA A 19 2.77 6.86 2.12
N THR A 20 3.57 7.60 2.88
CA THR A 20 4.16 8.87 2.45
C THR A 20 5.14 8.69 1.29
N GLU A 21 6.02 7.68 1.38
CA GLU A 21 7.00 7.42 0.32
C GLU A 21 6.35 6.82 -0.94
N SER A 22 5.28 6.05 -0.78
CA SER A 22 4.45 5.60 -1.90
C SER A 22 3.84 6.78 -2.67
N ASP A 23 3.34 7.79 -1.95
CA ASP A 23 2.77 9.00 -2.56
C ASP A 23 3.82 9.83 -3.33
N LYS A 24 5.07 9.79 -2.89
CA LYS A 24 6.20 10.42 -3.58
C LYS A 24 6.74 9.56 -4.74
N ASN A 25 6.18 8.40 -4.98
CA ASN A 25 6.69 7.40 -5.93
C ASN A 25 8.14 6.99 -5.63
N ASN A 26 8.48 6.89 -4.35
CA ASN A 26 9.83 6.64 -3.83
C ASN A 26 9.95 5.24 -3.21
N GLN A 27 9.68 4.19 -4.00
CA GLN A 27 9.72 2.81 -3.54
C GLN A 27 11.13 2.35 -3.11
N ASP A 28 12.18 3.02 -3.55
CA ASP A 28 13.55 2.68 -3.12
C ASP A 28 13.74 2.81 -1.60
N CYS A 29 12.97 3.68 -0.94
CA CYS A 29 13.00 3.82 0.51
C CYS A 29 12.37 2.65 1.29
N TYR A 30 11.73 1.71 0.62
CA TYR A 30 11.13 0.54 1.30
C TYR A 30 12.17 -0.32 2.02
N VAL A 31 13.42 -0.30 1.59
CA VAL A 31 14.54 -0.95 2.29
C VAL A 31 14.75 -0.42 3.72
N GLU A 32 14.19 0.74 4.05
CA GLU A 32 14.32 1.35 5.38
C GLU A 32 13.30 0.81 6.39
N ILE A 33 12.24 0.18 5.94
CA ILE A 33 11.14 -0.28 6.80
C ILE A 33 10.84 -1.77 6.67
N PHE A 34 11.10 -2.35 5.51
CA PHE A 34 10.91 -3.79 5.29
C PHE A 34 12.22 -4.53 5.47
N ARG A 35 12.13 -5.73 6.03
CA ARG A 35 13.27 -6.65 6.09
C ARG A 35 13.75 -6.99 4.67
N PRO A 36 15.06 -7.23 4.47
CA PRO A 36 15.57 -7.69 3.16
C PRO A 36 14.86 -8.93 2.64
N ASP A 37 14.49 -9.86 3.53
CA ASP A 37 13.80 -11.12 3.26
C ASP A 37 12.28 -11.04 3.49
N ILE A 38 11.68 -9.85 3.30
CA ILE A 38 10.23 -9.62 3.42
C ILE A 38 9.43 -10.67 2.64
N LYS A 39 8.37 -11.15 3.23
CA LYS A 39 7.36 -11.94 2.54
C LYS A 39 6.12 -11.09 2.32
N LEU A 40 5.83 -10.80 1.06
CA LEU A 40 4.68 -10.03 0.65
C LEU A 40 3.71 -10.92 -0.12
N ASN A 41 2.44 -10.88 0.27
CA ASN A 41 1.33 -11.40 -0.51
C ASN A 41 0.29 -10.30 -0.70
N VAL A 42 -0.14 -10.08 -1.94
CA VAL A 42 -1.16 -9.09 -2.29
C VAL A 42 -2.37 -9.79 -2.87
N TYR A 43 -3.53 -9.50 -2.32
CA TYR A 43 -4.80 -10.09 -2.69
C TYR A 43 -5.72 -9.04 -3.31
N PHE A 44 -6.35 -9.39 -4.41
CA PHE A 44 -7.34 -8.58 -5.11
C PHE A 44 -8.68 -9.32 -5.13
N GLY A 45 -9.68 -8.78 -4.44
CA GLY A 45 -10.97 -9.44 -4.32
C GLY A 45 -10.88 -10.86 -3.74
N GLY A 46 -10.00 -11.06 -2.76
CA GLY A 46 -9.75 -12.34 -2.11
C GLY A 46 -8.87 -13.33 -2.88
N LYS A 47 -8.38 -12.96 -4.06
CA LYS A 47 -7.46 -13.79 -4.85
C LYS A 47 -6.04 -13.29 -4.77
N LEU A 48 -5.09 -14.21 -4.54
CA LEU A 48 -3.68 -13.89 -4.57
C LEU A 48 -3.27 -13.46 -5.98
N GLY A 49 -2.76 -12.22 -6.10
CA GLY A 49 -2.38 -11.62 -7.38
C GLY A 49 -0.91 -11.26 -7.50
N MET A 50 -0.22 -11.05 -6.36
CA MET A 50 1.19 -10.68 -6.37
C MET A 50 1.89 -11.25 -5.15
N THR A 51 3.13 -11.72 -5.32
CA THR A 51 4.00 -12.15 -4.21
C THR A 51 5.39 -11.59 -4.39
N ALA A 52 6.08 -11.30 -3.29
CA ALA A 52 7.51 -11.05 -3.28
C ALA A 52 8.15 -11.72 -2.06
N ASN A 53 9.38 -12.23 -2.20
CA ASN A 53 10.11 -12.90 -1.14
C ASN A 53 11.38 -12.14 -0.70
N ASP A 54 11.62 -10.99 -1.29
CA ASP A 54 12.64 -10.04 -0.89
C ASP A 54 12.21 -8.61 -1.23
N VAL A 55 12.85 -7.65 -0.58
CA VAL A 55 12.48 -6.22 -0.71
C VAL A 55 12.81 -5.67 -2.09
N GLN A 56 13.84 -6.17 -2.77
CA GLN A 56 14.21 -5.70 -4.11
C GLN A 56 13.19 -6.15 -5.15
N ASP A 57 12.70 -7.38 -5.02
CA ASP A 57 11.62 -7.89 -5.86
C ASP A 57 10.34 -7.10 -5.63
N MET A 58 9.99 -6.83 -4.37
CA MET A 58 8.87 -5.98 -4.00
C MET A 58 8.96 -4.59 -4.67
N ILE A 59 10.09 -3.91 -4.53
CA ILE A 59 10.33 -2.59 -5.13
C ILE A 59 10.18 -2.64 -6.65
N ARG A 60 10.79 -3.64 -7.30
CA ARG A 60 10.71 -3.82 -8.76
C ARG A 60 9.26 -3.99 -9.22
N GLN A 61 8.48 -4.81 -8.53
CA GLN A 61 7.07 -5.05 -8.89
C GLN A 61 6.21 -3.80 -8.68
N TYR A 62 6.41 -3.05 -7.58
CA TYR A 62 5.67 -1.80 -7.36
C TYR A 62 6.03 -0.73 -8.38
N LYS A 63 7.30 -0.60 -8.74
CA LYS A 63 7.73 0.33 -9.80
C LYS A 63 7.13 -0.01 -11.17
N ALA A 64 6.88 -1.29 -11.44
CA ALA A 64 6.28 -1.74 -12.69
C ALA A 64 4.82 -1.29 -12.88
N PHE A 65 4.11 -0.93 -11.82
CA PHE A 65 2.77 -0.33 -11.93
C PHE A 65 2.79 1.10 -12.52
N GLY A 66 3.95 1.73 -12.54
CA GLY A 66 4.11 3.11 -13.00
C GLY A 66 3.68 4.14 -11.96
N ALA A 67 4.04 5.41 -12.21
CA ALA A 67 3.67 6.52 -11.37
C ALA A 67 2.28 7.02 -11.71
N ALA A 68 1.45 7.27 -10.70
CA ALA A 68 0.21 8.00 -10.85
C ALA A 68 0.50 9.50 -11.00
N LYS A 69 -0.42 10.23 -11.64
CA LYS A 69 -0.36 11.69 -11.73
C LYS A 69 -0.44 12.34 -10.34
N VAL A 70 -1.30 11.79 -9.48
CA VAL A 70 -1.39 12.09 -8.05
C VAL A 70 -1.59 10.77 -7.31
N SER A 71 -0.87 10.58 -6.21
CA SER A 71 -1.05 9.47 -5.29
C SER A 71 -1.32 10.04 -3.90
N PHE A 72 -2.33 9.52 -3.23
CA PHE A 72 -2.70 9.98 -1.91
C PHE A 72 -3.18 8.80 -1.05
N HIS A 73 -2.35 8.43 -0.08
CA HIS A 73 -2.67 7.42 0.92
C HIS A 73 -3.12 8.07 2.23
N MET A 74 -4.16 7.53 2.82
CA MET A 74 -4.60 7.90 4.16
C MET A 74 -4.69 6.65 5.01
N ASN A 75 -3.79 6.50 5.99
CA ASN A 75 -3.87 5.44 6.97
C ASN A 75 -4.91 5.79 8.03
N GLY A 76 -5.78 4.84 8.35
CA GLY A 76 -6.71 4.91 9.45
C GLY A 76 -6.13 4.27 10.70
N GLN A 77 -6.97 3.48 11.38
CA GLN A 77 -6.60 2.79 12.61
C GLN A 77 -5.53 1.72 12.36
N GLN A 78 -4.66 1.57 13.33
CA GLN A 78 -3.73 0.46 13.44
C GLN A 78 -3.92 -0.23 14.78
N ASN A 79 -4.18 -1.54 14.75
CA ASN A 79 -4.12 -2.38 15.93
C ASN A 79 -2.79 -3.12 15.94
N VAL A 80 -2.21 -3.25 17.12
CA VAL A 80 -0.95 -3.97 17.33
C VAL A 80 -1.10 -4.91 18.52
N ASP A 81 -0.73 -6.17 18.31
CA ASP A 81 -0.66 -7.20 19.34
C ASP A 81 0.81 -7.63 19.51
N PHE A 82 1.38 -7.38 20.69
CA PHE A 82 2.73 -7.80 21.00
C PHE A 82 2.75 -9.27 21.41
N ILE A 83 3.55 -10.08 20.71
CA ILE A 83 3.75 -11.51 21.01
C ILE A 83 4.79 -11.64 22.10
N ASP A 84 5.89 -10.90 21.99
CA ASP A 84 6.99 -10.83 22.98
C ASP A 84 7.70 -9.47 22.86
N GLU A 85 8.91 -9.34 23.42
CA GLU A 85 9.69 -8.09 23.40
C GLU A 85 10.20 -7.71 21.99
N THR A 86 10.24 -8.66 21.07
CA THR A 86 10.84 -8.50 19.74
C THR A 86 9.90 -8.84 18.59
N HIS A 87 8.70 -9.33 18.86
CA HIS A 87 7.72 -9.71 17.84
C HIS A 87 6.35 -9.12 18.11
N ALA A 88 5.72 -8.63 17.06
CA ALA A 88 4.36 -8.14 17.09
C ALA A 88 3.64 -8.44 15.77
N THR A 89 2.31 -8.42 15.82
CA THR A 89 1.46 -8.40 14.64
C THR A 89 0.64 -7.12 14.61
N GLY A 90 0.21 -6.70 13.45
CA GLY A 90 -0.66 -5.53 13.37
C GLY A 90 -1.57 -5.56 12.16
N THR A 91 -2.65 -4.83 12.28
CA THR A 91 -3.59 -4.58 11.18
C THR A 91 -3.71 -3.07 11.00
N CYS A 92 -3.49 -2.60 9.77
CA CYS A 92 -3.67 -1.20 9.41
C CYS A 92 -4.69 -1.08 8.29
N TYR A 93 -5.60 -0.12 8.43
CA TYR A 93 -6.61 0.21 7.42
C TYR A 93 -6.15 1.44 6.66
N ALA A 94 -6.30 1.42 5.34
CA ALA A 94 -5.90 2.53 4.50
C ALA A 94 -6.88 2.78 3.35
N LEU A 95 -6.98 4.05 2.96
CA LEU A 95 -7.51 4.44 1.67
C LEU A 95 -6.33 4.89 0.80
N ALA A 96 -6.14 4.21 -0.32
CA ALA A 96 -5.15 4.57 -1.33
C ALA A 96 -5.88 5.12 -2.54
N THR A 97 -5.64 6.39 -2.86
CA THR A 97 -6.28 7.06 -3.99
C THR A 97 -5.25 7.47 -5.01
N LEU A 98 -5.54 7.20 -6.27
CA LEU A 98 -4.65 7.46 -7.38
C LEU A 98 -5.41 8.24 -8.45
N VAL A 99 -4.81 9.30 -8.98
CA VAL A 99 -5.29 9.96 -10.19
C VAL A 99 -4.40 9.54 -11.35
N THR A 100 -5.00 8.92 -12.35
CA THR A 100 -4.32 8.49 -13.57
C THR A 100 -5.02 9.06 -14.78
N GLU A 101 -4.25 9.34 -15.83
CA GLU A 101 -4.81 9.73 -17.12
C GLU A 101 -5.20 8.48 -17.90
N GLN A 102 -6.42 8.39 -18.32
CA GLN A 102 -6.96 7.28 -19.09
C GLN A 102 -7.62 7.77 -20.39
N ASP A 103 -7.58 6.91 -21.41
CA ASP A 103 -8.30 7.19 -22.65
C ASP A 103 -9.81 7.24 -22.40
N GLY A 104 -10.43 8.34 -22.82
CA GLY A 104 -11.86 8.60 -22.59
C GLY A 104 -12.80 7.77 -23.44
N ARG A 105 -12.62 6.45 -23.49
CA ARG A 105 -13.60 5.54 -24.12
C ARG A 105 -14.82 5.43 -23.20
N SER A 106 -15.91 6.08 -23.58
CA SER A 106 -17.22 5.81 -23.01
C SER A 106 -17.64 4.40 -23.38
N ALA A 107 -18.08 3.59 -22.42
CA ALA A 107 -18.64 2.27 -22.65
C ALA A 107 -20.04 2.28 -23.31
N THR A 108 -20.49 3.43 -23.83
CA THR A 108 -21.73 3.55 -24.59
C THR A 108 -21.42 3.58 -26.09
N GLU A 109 -21.76 2.50 -26.76
CA GLU A 109 -21.75 2.41 -28.22
C GLU A 109 -22.51 3.60 -28.84
N GLY A 110 -21.85 4.38 -29.69
CA GLY A 110 -22.53 5.28 -30.58
C GLY A 110 -21.98 6.70 -30.76
N ASP A 111 -20.96 7.13 -30.02
CA ASP A 111 -20.41 8.47 -30.19
C ASP A 111 -19.00 8.46 -30.80
N ALA A 112 -18.96 8.65 -32.11
CA ALA A 112 -17.74 8.61 -32.94
C ALA A 112 -16.83 9.86 -32.75
N CYS A 113 -17.11 10.75 -31.79
CA CYS A 113 -16.43 12.03 -31.61
C CYS A 113 -15.50 12.11 -30.38
N THR A 114 -15.28 11.02 -29.62
CA THR A 114 -14.43 11.06 -28.41
C THR A 114 -13.10 10.33 -28.54
N GLU A 115 -12.67 9.97 -29.76
CA GLU A 115 -11.31 9.48 -29.98
C GLU A 115 -10.30 10.59 -29.67
N GLY A 116 -9.53 10.40 -28.60
CA GLY A 116 -8.38 11.25 -28.27
C GLY A 116 -8.54 12.17 -27.07
N LEU A 117 -9.70 12.22 -26.38
CA LEU A 117 -9.83 12.97 -25.13
C LEU A 117 -9.37 12.13 -23.95
N LYS A 118 -8.20 12.47 -23.41
CA LYS A 118 -7.72 11.91 -22.15
C LYS A 118 -8.49 12.50 -20.99
N LYS A 119 -8.87 11.67 -20.04
CA LYS A 119 -9.57 12.06 -18.81
C LYS A 119 -8.80 11.62 -17.60
N ASP A 120 -8.82 12.46 -16.58
CA ASP A 120 -8.31 12.08 -15.27
C ASP A 120 -9.33 11.18 -14.57
N VAL A 121 -8.86 10.03 -14.09
CA VAL A 121 -9.67 9.07 -13.35
C VAL A 121 -9.09 8.93 -11.97
N LEU A 122 -9.94 9.16 -10.96
CA LEU A 122 -9.65 8.86 -9.56
C LEU A 122 -10.00 7.40 -9.29
N THR A 123 -9.01 6.62 -8.89
CA THR A 123 -9.21 5.27 -8.37
C THR A 123 -9.05 5.31 -6.86
N THR A 124 -10.04 4.80 -6.13
CA THR A 124 -9.99 4.64 -4.68
C THR A 124 -9.92 3.17 -4.33
N HIS A 125 -8.89 2.78 -3.59
CA HIS A 125 -8.73 1.44 -3.05
C HIS A 125 -8.95 1.46 -1.54
N ALA A 126 -9.84 0.63 -1.03
CA ALA A 126 -9.86 0.30 0.38
C ALA A 126 -8.90 -0.87 0.61
N VAL A 127 -7.87 -0.63 1.42
CA VAL A 127 -6.78 -1.56 1.63
C VAL A 127 -6.67 -1.91 3.10
N ARG A 128 -6.37 -3.17 3.38
CA ARG A 128 -6.06 -3.66 4.70
C ARG A 128 -4.72 -4.37 4.68
N TYR A 129 -3.81 -3.94 5.56
CA TYR A 129 -2.50 -4.56 5.75
C TYR A 129 -2.53 -5.40 7.00
N TYR A 130 -2.10 -6.65 6.89
CA TYR A 130 -1.80 -7.53 8.01
C TYR A 130 -0.28 -7.74 8.03
N ASP A 131 0.35 -7.13 9.03
CA ASP A 131 1.79 -7.08 9.15
C ASP A 131 2.29 -7.96 10.30
N LYS A 132 3.44 -8.61 10.09
CA LYS A 132 4.28 -9.12 11.16
C LYS A 132 5.50 -8.23 11.30
N TYR A 133 5.80 -7.89 12.52
CA TYR A 133 6.91 -7.03 12.88
C TYR A 133 7.95 -7.78 13.69
N VAL A 134 9.20 -7.42 13.49
CA VAL A 134 10.34 -7.93 14.27
C VAL A 134 11.21 -6.77 14.72
N LYS A 135 11.67 -6.80 15.97
CA LYS A 135 12.62 -5.84 16.53
C LYS A 135 14.03 -6.41 16.51
N ILE A 136 14.94 -5.76 15.80
CA ILE A 136 16.34 -6.17 15.66
C ILE A 136 17.20 -4.97 16.01
N ASP A 137 18.16 -5.16 16.92
CA ASP A 137 19.06 -4.10 17.38
C ASP A 137 18.31 -2.85 17.86
N GLY A 138 17.18 -3.06 18.56
CA GLY A 138 16.36 -1.98 19.11
C GLY A 138 15.44 -1.29 18.10
N ARG A 139 15.39 -1.72 16.87
CA ARG A 139 14.59 -1.12 15.79
C ARG A 139 13.54 -2.11 15.27
N TRP A 140 12.31 -1.62 15.08
CA TRP A 140 11.23 -2.37 14.46
C TRP A 140 11.31 -2.38 12.93
N TRP A 141 10.93 -3.53 12.35
CA TRP A 141 10.88 -3.80 10.93
C TRP A 141 9.60 -4.53 10.57
N ILE A 142 9.11 -4.33 9.36
CA ILE A 142 8.06 -5.20 8.79
C ILE A 142 8.75 -6.42 8.17
N SER A 143 8.44 -7.61 8.68
CA SER A 143 9.02 -8.88 8.21
C SER A 143 8.12 -9.65 7.26
N GLU A 144 6.81 -9.52 7.42
CA GLU A 144 5.80 -10.09 6.51
C GLU A 144 4.66 -9.09 6.35
N ARG A 145 4.06 -9.05 5.16
CA ARG A 145 2.86 -8.27 4.88
C ARG A 145 1.90 -9.08 4.02
N GLU A 146 0.66 -9.17 4.45
CA GLU A 146 -0.47 -9.52 3.61
C GLU A 146 -1.28 -8.26 3.34
N GLN A 147 -1.41 -7.89 2.06
CA GLN A 147 -2.11 -6.70 1.62
C GLN A 147 -3.38 -7.11 0.89
N TYR A 148 -4.51 -6.66 1.39
CA TYR A 148 -5.82 -6.94 0.80
C TYR A 148 -6.40 -5.68 0.21
N PHE A 149 -6.61 -5.68 -1.11
CA PHE A 149 -7.49 -4.74 -1.79
C PHE A 149 -8.92 -5.25 -1.61
N GLU A 150 -9.61 -4.72 -0.61
CA GLU A 150 -10.95 -5.16 -0.22
C GLU A 150 -11.98 -4.77 -1.30
N TRP A 151 -11.88 -3.56 -1.80
CA TRP A 151 -12.67 -3.05 -2.92
C TRP A 151 -11.95 -1.86 -3.57
N SER A 152 -12.35 -1.57 -4.81
CA SER A 152 -11.86 -0.42 -5.57
C SER A 152 -13.02 0.23 -6.33
N THR A 153 -12.96 1.56 -6.47
CA THR A 153 -13.88 2.32 -7.29
C THR A 153 -13.14 3.28 -8.20
N ASN A 154 -13.74 3.61 -9.33
CA ASN A 154 -13.24 4.59 -10.27
C ASN A 154 -14.23 5.72 -10.44
N GLN A 155 -13.73 6.95 -10.52
CA GLN A 155 -14.51 8.15 -10.78
C GLN A 155 -13.80 9.04 -11.80
N VAL A 156 -14.47 9.42 -12.85
CA VAL A 156 -13.96 10.42 -13.80
C VAL A 156 -13.99 11.79 -13.13
N LEU A 157 -12.85 12.46 -13.13
CA LEU A 157 -12.75 13.84 -12.65
C LEU A 157 -13.10 14.81 -13.78
N GLY A 158 -14.00 15.71 -13.50
CA GLY A 158 -14.47 16.71 -14.43
C GLY A 158 -13.64 17.97 -14.46
#